data_debfdd5611b45b6c4fd3f4b79b8c45c1
#
_entry.id   debfdd5611b45b6c4fd3f4b79b8c45c1
#
_cell.length_a   1.000
_cell.length_b   1.000
_cell.length_c   1.000
_cell.angle_alpha   90.00
_cell.angle_beta   90.00
_cell.angle_gamma   90.00
#
_symmetry.space_group_name_H-M   'P 1'
#
loop_
_entity.id
_entity.type
_entity.pdbx_description
1 polymer ?
#
loop_
_entity_poly.entity_id
_entity_poly.type
_entity_poly.pdbx_seq_one_letter_code
_entity_poly.pdbx_strand_id
1 'polypeptide(L)'
;MHNSRTTAGLLRAVLIVVALSGLVIGATGRAEAAPGGPQPVPKVDLSRYLGTWHQLAAIPAPFNLVCARDTRAHYSLGDGGDVVVRNECTTWAGTPNTIIGTAHVVDKKTSAQLRVRFPGIPNQGGPDGPPNYVIVGLGSDYSWAVVTDPSRLSGFVLSRTPALSAKNWRDVRKAIADAGQSDCLYLTSPTTGGLEETVPLCTERS
;
A
#
# COMPACT_ATOMS: atom_id res chain seq x y z
N MET A 1 -66.95 66.26 18.93
CA MET A 1 -66.33 67.59 19.13
C MET A 1 -64.82 67.40 19.15
N HIS A 2 -64.09 68.06 18.23
CA HIS A 2 -62.69 68.53 18.29
C HIS A 2 -61.61 67.48 18.38
N ASN A 3 -60.53 67.57 17.71
CA ASN A 3 -60.06 68.40 16.58
C ASN A 3 -58.68 67.82 16.14
N SER A 4 -58.46 68.00 14.88
CA SER A 4 -57.18 67.78 14.16
C SER A 4 -55.92 68.24 14.90
N ARG A 5 -54.80 67.62 14.60
CA ARG A 5 -53.66 68.30 13.98
C ARG A 5 -52.52 67.30 13.55
N THR A 6 -52.28 67.33 12.31
CA THR A 6 -51.11 66.90 11.58
C THR A 6 -49.82 67.53 12.08
N THR A 7 -48.74 66.74 12.19
CA THR A 7 -47.37 67.27 12.04
C THR A 7 -46.50 66.22 11.41
N ALA A 8 -45.98 66.58 10.24
CA ALA A 8 -44.99 65.88 9.50
C ALA A 8 -43.62 65.92 10.24
N GLY A 9 -42.91 64.83 10.25
CA GLY A 9 -41.57 64.73 10.85
C GLY A 9 -40.69 63.80 10.06
N LEU A 10 -39.70 64.39 9.44
CA LEU A 10 -38.67 63.86 8.55
C LEU A 10 -38.11 62.47 8.92
N LEU A 11 -38.13 61.55 7.96
CA LEU A 11 -37.30 60.36 7.94
C LEU A 11 -35.85 60.74 7.76
N ARG A 12 -35.02 60.48 8.77
CA ARG A 12 -33.56 60.39 8.59
C ARG A 12 -33.20 58.93 8.38
N ALA A 13 -32.81 58.60 7.13
CA ALA A 13 -32.24 57.30 6.79
C ALA A 13 -30.82 57.20 7.41
N VAL A 14 -30.67 56.29 8.35
CA VAL A 14 -29.36 55.86 8.86
C VAL A 14 -28.87 54.68 8.02
N LEU A 15 -27.91 54.91 7.17
CA LEU A 15 -27.20 53.89 6.44
C LEU A 15 -26.27 53.14 7.43
N ILE A 16 -26.64 51.92 7.81
CA ILE A 16 -25.76 51.00 8.56
C ILE A 16 -24.93 50.25 7.51
N VAL A 17 -23.64 50.63 7.41
CA VAL A 17 -22.65 49.85 6.66
C VAL A 17 -22.25 48.66 7.51
N VAL A 18 -22.80 47.48 7.20
CA VAL A 18 -22.36 46.21 7.79
C VAL A 18 -21.11 45.77 7.04
N ALA A 19 -19.96 45.95 7.66
CA ALA A 19 -18.69 45.36 7.19
C ALA A 19 -18.74 43.84 7.41
N LEU A 20 -19.00 43.07 6.35
CA LEU A 20 -18.79 41.62 6.36
C LEU A 20 -17.28 41.33 6.40
N SER A 21 -16.77 41.11 7.60
CA SER A 21 -15.45 40.49 7.77
C SER A 21 -15.55 39.02 7.38
N GLY A 22 -15.12 38.69 6.17
CA GLY A 22 -15.04 37.32 5.68
C GLY A 22 -14.01 36.52 6.49
N LEU A 23 -14.51 35.65 7.38
CA LEU A 23 -13.71 34.64 8.06
C LEU A 23 -13.37 33.54 7.03
N VAL A 24 -12.16 33.60 6.47
CA VAL A 24 -11.63 32.51 5.64
C VAL A 24 -11.31 31.35 6.59
N ILE A 25 -12.26 30.44 6.76
CA ILE A 25 -12.02 29.15 7.39
C ILE A 25 -11.16 28.35 6.42
N GLY A 26 -9.85 28.29 6.68
CA GLY A 26 -8.95 27.40 5.98
C GLY A 26 -9.40 25.97 6.22
N ALA A 27 -10.07 25.37 5.24
CA ALA A 27 -10.34 23.95 5.23
C ALA A 27 -9.00 23.23 5.16
N THR A 28 -8.51 22.75 6.30
CA THR A 28 -7.47 21.73 6.34
C THR A 28 -8.08 20.47 5.75
N GLY A 29 -7.94 20.32 4.43
CA GLY A 29 -8.36 19.13 3.73
C GLY A 29 -7.62 17.94 4.31
N ARG A 30 -8.30 17.16 5.16
CA ARG A 30 -7.95 15.77 5.31
C ARG A 30 -8.12 15.17 3.93
N ALA A 31 -7.03 14.65 3.37
CA ALA A 31 -7.11 13.81 2.19
C ALA A 31 -7.90 12.56 2.60
N GLU A 32 -9.21 12.57 2.37
CA GLU A 32 -10.00 11.35 2.39
C GLU A 32 -9.45 10.46 1.28
N ALA A 33 -9.06 9.23 1.64
CA ALA A 33 -8.70 8.23 0.66
C ALA A 33 -9.86 8.10 -0.33
N ALA A 34 -9.57 8.35 -1.61
CA ALA A 34 -10.58 8.22 -2.65
C ALA A 34 -11.24 6.83 -2.56
N PRO A 35 -12.56 6.70 -2.78
CA PRO A 35 -13.26 5.41 -2.82
C PRO A 35 -12.82 4.64 -4.08
N GLY A 36 -11.69 3.97 -3.97
CA GLY A 36 -11.04 3.17 -5.01
C GLY A 36 -9.98 2.29 -4.38
N GLY A 37 -9.62 1.18 -5.04
CA GLY A 37 -8.52 0.30 -4.62
C GLY A 37 -7.19 1.07 -4.51
N PRO A 38 -6.14 0.41 -3.98
CA PRO A 38 -4.80 0.99 -3.96
C PRO A 38 -4.33 1.26 -5.39
N GLN A 39 -3.72 2.44 -5.61
CA GLN A 39 -3.26 2.83 -6.94
C GLN A 39 -1.97 2.06 -7.28
N PRO A 40 -1.94 1.30 -8.39
CA PRO A 40 -0.72 0.64 -8.82
C PRO A 40 0.32 1.65 -9.31
N VAL A 41 1.59 1.27 -9.28
CA VAL A 41 2.65 2.05 -9.95
C VAL A 41 2.35 2.18 -11.45
N PRO A 42 2.78 3.28 -12.10
CA PRO A 42 2.41 3.56 -13.50
C PRO A 42 2.83 2.48 -14.50
N LYS A 43 3.96 1.80 -14.22
CA LYS A 43 4.48 0.73 -15.08
C LYS A 43 5.50 -0.13 -14.34
N VAL A 44 5.48 -1.43 -14.65
CA VAL A 44 6.48 -2.41 -14.22
C VAL A 44 7.10 -3.05 -15.46
N ASP A 45 8.42 -3.03 -15.54
CA ASP A 45 9.18 -3.88 -16.45
C ASP A 45 9.34 -5.25 -15.77
N LEU A 46 8.59 -6.23 -16.27
CA LEU A 46 8.58 -7.58 -15.69
C LEU A 46 9.98 -8.21 -15.75
N SER A 47 10.75 -7.97 -16.80
CA SER A 47 12.09 -8.54 -16.91
C SER A 47 13.02 -8.09 -15.78
N ARG A 48 12.87 -6.84 -15.34
CA ARG A 48 13.60 -6.29 -14.18
C ARG A 48 12.99 -6.74 -12.84
N TYR A 49 11.69 -7.08 -12.82
CA TYR A 49 11.00 -7.51 -11.61
C TYR A 49 11.26 -8.99 -11.28
N LEU A 50 11.66 -9.82 -12.26
CA LEU A 50 12.04 -11.21 -12.06
C LEU A 50 13.22 -11.36 -11.10
N GLY A 51 13.49 -12.62 -10.68
CA GLY A 51 14.58 -12.97 -9.77
C GLY A 51 14.13 -12.97 -8.31
N THR A 52 15.11 -12.89 -7.40
CA THR A 52 14.89 -13.06 -5.95
C THR A 52 14.56 -11.73 -5.27
N TRP A 53 13.62 -11.81 -4.33
CA TRP A 53 13.20 -10.74 -3.44
C TRP A 53 13.13 -11.26 -2.01
N HIS A 54 13.80 -10.60 -1.07
CA HIS A 54 13.63 -10.80 0.36
C HIS A 54 12.37 -10.10 0.84
N GLN A 55 11.57 -10.74 1.68
CA GLN A 55 10.48 -10.09 2.38
C GLN A 55 11.03 -9.46 3.66
N LEU A 56 11.05 -8.13 3.73
CA LEU A 56 11.57 -7.42 4.90
C LEU A 56 10.48 -7.04 5.90
N ALA A 57 9.23 -6.95 5.45
CA ALA A 57 8.07 -6.78 6.33
C ALA A 57 6.81 -7.30 5.62
N ALA A 58 5.80 -7.68 6.39
CA ALA A 58 4.51 -8.10 5.87
C ALA A 58 3.37 -7.80 6.85
N ILE A 59 2.16 -7.59 6.33
CA ILE A 59 0.94 -7.71 7.14
C ILE A 59 0.77 -9.20 7.45
N PRO A 60 0.65 -9.60 8.73
CA PRO A 60 0.59 -10.99 9.13
C PRO A 60 -0.56 -11.75 8.47
N ALA A 61 -0.26 -12.91 7.92
CA ALA A 61 -1.22 -13.83 7.34
C ALA A 61 -0.92 -15.26 7.82
N PRO A 62 -1.88 -16.20 7.77
CA PRO A 62 -1.68 -17.56 8.29
C PRO A 62 -0.45 -18.28 7.73
N PHE A 63 -0.09 -18.05 6.47
CA PHE A 63 1.09 -18.66 5.88
C PHE A 63 2.42 -18.12 6.43
N ASN A 64 2.44 -16.91 7.01
CA ASN A 64 3.64 -16.36 7.67
C ASN A 64 3.94 -17.09 8.98
N LEU A 65 2.95 -17.74 9.62
CA LEU A 65 3.13 -18.43 10.90
C LEU A 65 4.09 -19.64 10.82
N VAL A 66 4.26 -20.18 9.62
CA VAL A 66 5.18 -21.32 9.37
C VAL A 66 6.63 -20.84 9.31
N CYS A 67 6.84 -19.59 8.91
CA CYS A 67 8.16 -19.02 8.60
C CYS A 67 8.73 -18.32 9.84
N ALA A 68 9.90 -18.77 10.29
CA ALA A 68 10.65 -18.11 11.36
C ALA A 68 11.52 -16.98 10.83
N ARG A 69 12.13 -17.17 9.64
CA ARG A 69 13.07 -16.20 9.04
C ARG A 69 13.33 -16.47 7.56
N ASP A 70 14.03 -15.53 6.93
CA ASP A 70 14.56 -15.63 5.56
C ASP A 70 13.46 -15.88 4.52
N THR A 71 12.29 -15.28 4.72
CA THR A 71 11.20 -15.34 3.75
C THR A 71 11.60 -14.60 2.48
N ARG A 72 11.48 -15.29 1.34
CA ARG A 72 11.81 -14.73 0.03
C ARG A 72 10.91 -15.29 -1.06
N ALA A 73 10.74 -14.51 -2.11
CA ALA A 73 10.09 -14.92 -3.35
C ALA A 73 11.12 -14.95 -4.47
N HIS A 74 11.04 -15.95 -5.33
CA HIS A 74 11.74 -16.00 -6.59
C HIS A 74 10.76 -16.02 -7.73
N TYR A 75 10.85 -15.03 -8.61
CA TYR A 75 10.00 -14.91 -9.80
C TYR A 75 10.78 -15.29 -11.04
N SER A 76 10.21 -16.17 -11.87
CA SER A 76 10.78 -16.56 -13.16
C SER A 76 9.69 -16.62 -14.22
N LEU A 77 10.05 -16.49 -15.49
CA LEU A 77 9.10 -16.71 -16.58
C LEU A 77 8.73 -18.19 -16.65
N GLY A 78 7.44 -18.46 -16.71
CA GLY A 78 6.86 -19.75 -17.01
C GLY A 78 6.40 -19.85 -18.48
N ASP A 79 5.88 -21.00 -18.82
CA ASP A 79 5.28 -21.23 -20.14
C ASP A 79 4.05 -20.34 -20.35
N GLY A 80 3.83 -19.85 -21.56
CA GLY A 80 2.69 -19.02 -21.89
C GLY A 80 2.76 -17.55 -21.42
N GLY A 81 3.88 -17.11 -20.84
CA GLY A 81 4.07 -15.73 -20.39
C GLY A 81 3.58 -15.45 -18.97
N ASP A 82 3.16 -16.45 -18.22
CA ASP A 82 2.90 -16.35 -16.79
C ASP A 82 4.21 -16.27 -16.00
N VAL A 83 4.13 -15.79 -14.77
CA VAL A 83 5.26 -15.75 -13.84
C VAL A 83 5.14 -16.93 -12.88
N VAL A 84 6.16 -17.76 -12.80
CA VAL A 84 6.31 -18.76 -11.75
C VAL A 84 6.74 -18.05 -10.47
N VAL A 85 6.02 -18.31 -9.39
CA VAL A 85 6.25 -17.74 -8.05
C VAL A 85 6.72 -18.87 -7.14
N ARG A 86 7.98 -18.82 -6.73
CA ARG A 86 8.51 -19.72 -5.71
C ARG A 86 8.75 -18.92 -4.42
N ASN A 87 7.93 -19.19 -3.41
CA ASN A 87 8.13 -18.62 -2.09
C ASN A 87 8.81 -19.65 -1.18
N GLU A 88 9.77 -19.20 -0.40
CA GLU A 88 10.50 -20.05 0.53
C GLU A 88 10.88 -19.31 1.80
N CYS A 89 11.05 -20.05 2.89
CA CYS A 89 11.52 -19.52 4.16
C CYS A 89 12.15 -20.64 5.00
N THR A 90 12.82 -20.27 6.09
CA THR A 90 13.22 -21.19 7.16
C THR A 90 12.13 -21.27 8.21
N THR A 91 11.69 -22.47 8.54
CA THR A 91 10.66 -22.72 9.57
C THR A 91 11.22 -22.57 10.97
N TRP A 92 10.35 -22.61 11.98
CA TRP A 92 10.73 -22.63 13.41
C TRP A 92 11.54 -23.87 13.79
N ALA A 93 11.45 -24.97 13.04
CA ALA A 93 12.29 -26.16 13.20
C ALA A 93 13.64 -26.06 12.50
N GLY A 94 13.96 -24.92 11.89
CA GLY A 94 15.21 -24.74 11.14
C GLY A 94 15.24 -25.40 9.76
N THR A 95 14.11 -25.95 9.30
CA THR A 95 14.01 -26.63 8.00
C THR A 95 13.48 -25.68 6.92
N PRO A 96 13.83 -25.89 5.64
CA PRO A 96 13.26 -25.10 4.56
C PRO A 96 11.77 -25.43 4.35
N ASN A 97 10.98 -24.41 4.06
CA ASN A 97 9.61 -24.53 3.56
C ASN A 97 9.52 -23.84 2.20
N THR A 98 8.87 -24.49 1.24
CA THR A 98 8.75 -23.96 -0.13
C THR A 98 7.33 -24.20 -0.65
N ILE A 99 6.78 -23.18 -1.30
CA ILE A 99 5.53 -23.30 -2.08
C ILE A 99 5.74 -22.67 -3.46
N ILE A 100 5.21 -23.34 -4.50
CA ILE A 100 5.31 -22.89 -5.88
C ILE A 100 3.91 -22.58 -6.40
N GLY A 101 3.77 -21.42 -7.01
CA GLY A 101 2.53 -20.95 -7.61
C GLY A 101 2.76 -20.26 -8.95
N THR A 102 1.72 -19.66 -9.47
CA THR A 102 1.74 -18.89 -10.71
C THR A 102 1.15 -17.51 -10.49
N ALA A 103 1.66 -16.51 -11.22
CA ALA A 103 1.10 -15.18 -11.27
C ALA A 103 0.79 -14.83 -12.73
N HIS A 104 -0.49 -14.54 -12.99
CA HIS A 104 -0.96 -14.05 -14.28
C HIS A 104 -1.04 -12.53 -14.26
N VAL A 105 -0.55 -11.87 -15.31
CA VAL A 105 -0.62 -10.39 -15.44
C VAL A 105 -2.05 -10.02 -15.87
N VAL A 106 -2.80 -9.40 -14.97
CA VAL A 106 -4.19 -8.96 -15.21
C VAL A 106 -4.20 -7.64 -15.98
N ASP A 107 -3.41 -6.67 -15.55
CA ASP A 107 -3.28 -5.39 -16.24
C ASP A 107 -2.04 -5.37 -17.15
N LYS A 108 -2.23 -5.70 -18.41
CA LYS A 108 -1.17 -5.73 -19.42
C LYS A 108 -0.64 -4.34 -19.79
N LYS A 109 -1.33 -3.26 -19.41
CA LYS A 109 -0.91 -1.89 -19.72
C LYS A 109 0.22 -1.44 -18.80
N THR A 110 0.09 -1.71 -17.51
CA THR A 110 1.07 -1.31 -16.49
C THR A 110 1.93 -2.48 -16.03
N SER A 111 1.47 -3.73 -16.14
CA SER A 111 2.05 -4.94 -15.57
C SER A 111 2.20 -4.87 -14.03
N ALA A 112 1.49 -3.95 -13.39
CA ALA A 112 1.57 -3.72 -11.94
C ALA A 112 0.49 -4.46 -11.14
N GLN A 113 -0.43 -5.16 -11.82
CA GLN A 113 -1.52 -5.90 -11.19
C GLN A 113 -1.53 -7.33 -11.70
N LEU A 114 -1.34 -8.26 -10.76
CA LEU A 114 -1.23 -9.68 -11.06
C LEU A 114 -2.26 -10.50 -10.25
N ARG A 115 -2.58 -11.67 -10.75
CA ARG A 115 -3.35 -12.71 -10.08
C ARG A 115 -2.42 -13.84 -9.68
N VAL A 116 -2.09 -13.92 -8.40
CA VAL A 116 -1.23 -14.98 -7.84
C VAL A 116 -2.08 -16.12 -7.31
N ARG A 117 -1.67 -17.36 -7.58
CA ARG A 117 -2.34 -18.59 -7.13
C ARG A 117 -1.32 -19.63 -6.73
N PHE A 118 -1.66 -20.38 -5.68
CA PHE A 118 -0.87 -21.52 -5.20
C PHE A 118 -1.72 -22.79 -5.21
N PRO A 119 -1.22 -23.91 -5.77
CA PRO A 119 -1.93 -25.20 -5.71
C PRO A 119 -2.24 -25.59 -4.26
N GLY A 120 -3.39 -26.18 -4.03
CA GLY A 120 -3.79 -26.66 -2.71
C GLY A 120 -4.31 -25.60 -1.74
N ILE A 121 -4.23 -24.31 -2.07
CA ILE A 121 -4.83 -23.25 -1.26
C ILE A 121 -6.28 -23.04 -1.71
N PRO A 122 -7.27 -23.21 -0.81
CA PRO A 122 -8.68 -23.07 -1.18
C PRO A 122 -9.08 -21.62 -1.46
N ASN A 123 -10.23 -21.44 -2.11
CA ASN A 123 -10.91 -20.14 -2.31
C ASN A 123 -10.12 -19.07 -3.08
N GLN A 124 -9.12 -19.45 -3.87
CA GLN A 124 -8.36 -18.50 -4.67
C GLN A 124 -9.05 -18.08 -5.98
N GLY A 125 -10.12 -18.78 -6.38
CA GLY A 125 -10.81 -18.56 -7.67
C GLY A 125 -9.98 -18.98 -8.90
N GLY A 126 -10.45 -18.63 -10.10
CA GLY A 126 -9.80 -18.95 -11.37
C GLY A 126 -8.59 -18.05 -11.71
N PRO A 127 -7.81 -18.39 -12.75
CA PRO A 127 -6.70 -17.56 -13.22
C PRO A 127 -7.17 -16.20 -13.73
N ASP A 128 -8.34 -16.12 -14.35
CA ASP A 128 -8.92 -14.90 -14.91
C ASP A 128 -9.67 -14.03 -13.88
N GLY A 129 -9.48 -14.31 -12.59
CA GLY A 129 -10.08 -13.52 -11.51
C GLY A 129 -9.45 -12.12 -11.35
N PRO A 130 -10.07 -11.28 -10.51
CA PRO A 130 -9.51 -9.94 -10.23
C PRO A 130 -8.09 -10.06 -9.63
N PRO A 131 -7.26 -9.00 -9.77
CA PRO A 131 -5.92 -9.00 -9.18
C PRO A 131 -5.98 -9.18 -7.67
N ASN A 132 -5.00 -9.88 -7.11
CA ASN A 132 -4.78 -10.01 -5.67
C ASN A 132 -3.34 -9.64 -5.28
N TYR A 133 -2.58 -9.09 -6.23
CA TYR A 133 -1.21 -8.64 -6.08
C TYR A 133 -1.06 -7.32 -6.85
N VAL A 134 -1.02 -6.21 -6.15
CA VAL A 134 -0.93 -4.85 -6.70
C VAL A 134 0.38 -4.24 -6.24
N ILE A 135 1.27 -3.92 -7.17
CA ILE A 135 2.54 -3.23 -6.88
C ILE A 135 2.21 -1.74 -6.75
N VAL A 136 2.26 -1.22 -5.53
CA VAL A 136 1.89 0.17 -5.18
C VAL A 136 3.10 1.06 -4.94
N GLY A 137 4.28 0.47 -4.77
CA GLY A 137 5.55 1.17 -4.64
C GLY A 137 6.67 0.37 -5.29
N LEU A 138 7.59 1.06 -5.95
CA LEU A 138 8.73 0.44 -6.63
C LEU A 138 9.89 1.42 -6.71
N GLY A 139 11.05 1.03 -6.21
CA GLY A 139 12.28 1.79 -6.39
C GLY A 139 12.62 1.93 -7.87
N SER A 140 13.08 3.10 -8.30
CA SER A 140 13.41 3.38 -9.70
C SER A 140 14.51 2.45 -10.24
N ASP A 141 15.36 1.95 -9.35
CA ASP A 141 16.40 0.96 -9.60
C ASP A 141 15.93 -0.50 -9.42
N TYR A 142 14.66 -0.71 -9.02
CA TYR A 142 14.08 -2.00 -8.66
C TYR A 142 14.74 -2.65 -7.43
N SER A 143 15.31 -1.86 -6.53
CA SER A 143 15.92 -2.37 -5.29
C SER A 143 14.90 -2.77 -4.23
N TRP A 144 13.71 -2.18 -4.24
CA TRP A 144 12.61 -2.48 -3.32
C TRP A 144 11.24 -2.37 -4.02
N ALA A 145 10.24 -3.05 -3.46
CA ALA A 145 8.84 -2.93 -3.87
C ALA A 145 7.91 -3.00 -2.65
N VAL A 146 6.75 -2.34 -2.76
CA VAL A 146 5.62 -2.49 -1.84
C VAL A 146 4.45 -3.06 -2.62
N VAL A 147 3.89 -4.12 -2.09
CA VAL A 147 2.77 -4.85 -2.68
C VAL A 147 1.63 -4.93 -1.71
N THR A 148 0.40 -4.82 -2.20
CA THR A 148 -0.83 -5.05 -1.43
C THR A 148 -1.86 -5.79 -2.26
N ASP A 149 -2.98 -6.17 -1.65
CA ASP A 149 -4.18 -6.62 -2.34
C ASP A 149 -5.20 -5.47 -2.48
N PRO A 150 -6.22 -5.59 -3.35
CA PRO A 150 -7.22 -4.54 -3.55
C PRO A 150 -7.99 -4.14 -2.29
N SER A 151 -8.13 -5.04 -1.31
CA SER A 151 -8.80 -4.77 -0.03
C SER A 151 -7.88 -4.15 1.03
N ARG A 152 -6.57 -4.06 0.77
CA ARG A 152 -5.54 -3.57 1.71
C ARG A 152 -5.40 -4.41 2.98
N LEU A 153 -5.84 -5.66 2.95
CA LEU A 153 -5.77 -6.60 4.07
C LEU A 153 -4.48 -7.41 4.09
N SER A 154 -3.75 -7.44 2.97
CA SER A 154 -2.41 -8.00 2.89
C SER A 154 -1.41 -6.96 2.42
N GLY A 155 -0.13 -7.20 2.68
CA GLY A 155 0.93 -6.31 2.22
C GLY A 155 2.30 -6.91 2.45
N PHE A 156 3.23 -6.59 1.54
CA PHE A 156 4.61 -7.07 1.57
C PHE A 156 5.56 -5.94 1.23
N VAL A 157 6.63 -5.82 2.00
CA VAL A 157 7.81 -5.03 1.64
C VAL A 157 8.86 -6.00 1.13
N LEU A 158 9.20 -5.87 -0.12
CA LEU A 158 10.17 -6.71 -0.82
C LEU A 158 11.45 -5.93 -1.11
N SER A 159 12.60 -6.60 -1.03
CA SER A 159 13.92 -6.00 -1.28
C SER A 159 14.83 -6.96 -2.03
N ARG A 160 15.72 -6.41 -2.87
CA ARG A 160 16.78 -7.19 -3.52
C ARG A 160 17.90 -7.59 -2.56
N THR A 161 18.02 -6.88 -1.46
CA THR A 161 19.04 -7.10 -0.42
C THR A 161 18.38 -7.40 0.92
N PRO A 162 19.06 -8.10 1.83
CA PRO A 162 18.52 -8.40 3.17
C PRO A 162 18.20 -7.16 4.01
N ALA A 163 18.77 -6.00 3.65
CA ALA A 163 18.57 -4.74 4.34
C ALA A 163 18.34 -3.60 3.35
N LEU A 164 17.61 -2.57 3.76
CA LEU A 164 17.41 -1.34 3.02
C LEU A 164 18.14 -0.17 3.70
N SER A 165 18.55 0.81 2.91
CA SER A 165 19.04 2.09 3.44
C SER A 165 17.91 2.87 4.12
N ALA A 166 18.26 3.77 5.05
CA ALA A 166 17.29 4.66 5.69
C ALA A 166 16.48 5.49 4.67
N LYS A 167 17.08 5.85 3.53
CA LYS A 167 16.35 6.52 2.44
C LYS A 167 15.27 5.61 1.86
N ASN A 168 15.61 4.37 1.51
CA ASN A 168 14.67 3.42 0.92
C ASN A 168 13.56 3.06 1.90
N TRP A 169 13.84 2.94 3.20
CA TRP A 169 12.81 2.75 4.22
C TRP A 169 11.82 3.91 4.29
N ARG A 170 12.28 5.17 4.17
CA ARG A 170 11.36 6.33 4.09
C ARG A 170 10.47 6.26 2.85
N ASP A 171 11.04 5.89 1.70
CA ASP A 171 10.29 5.76 0.45
C ASP A 171 9.27 4.62 0.52
N VAL A 172 9.63 3.48 1.14
CA VAL A 172 8.73 2.34 1.42
C VAL A 172 7.56 2.77 2.31
N ARG A 173 7.83 3.46 3.44
CA ARG A 173 6.77 3.94 4.35
C ARG A 173 5.84 4.93 3.66
N LYS A 174 6.40 5.80 2.83
CA LYS A 174 5.59 6.71 2.00
C LYS A 174 4.68 5.92 1.04
N ALA A 175 5.20 4.90 0.35
CA ALA A 175 4.41 4.08 -0.56
C ALA A 175 3.28 3.31 0.17
N ILE A 176 3.54 2.80 1.38
CA ILE A 176 2.52 2.18 2.24
C ILE A 176 1.41 3.18 2.58
N ALA A 177 1.77 4.39 3.01
CA ALA A 177 0.81 5.44 3.34
C ALA A 177 0.00 5.92 2.12
N ASP A 178 0.66 6.11 0.96
CA ASP A 178 0.01 6.48 -0.31
C ASP A 178 -0.98 5.39 -0.78
N ALA A 179 -0.71 4.12 -0.47
CA ALA A 179 -1.63 3.01 -0.73
C ALA A 179 -2.83 2.97 0.24
N GLY A 180 -2.88 3.86 1.24
CA GLY A 180 -3.94 3.92 2.23
C GLY A 180 -3.81 2.86 3.34
N GLN A 181 -2.59 2.41 3.62
CA GLN A 181 -2.27 1.48 4.71
C GLN A 181 -1.43 2.18 5.79
N SER A 182 -1.41 1.62 7.00
CA SER A 182 -0.50 2.03 8.06
C SER A 182 0.70 1.07 8.11
N ASP A 183 1.91 1.59 8.22
CA ASP A 183 3.11 0.80 8.42
C ASP A 183 3.11 0.06 9.78
N CYS A 184 2.29 0.48 10.75
CA CYS A 184 2.08 -0.27 11.98
C CYS A 184 1.33 -1.60 11.80
N LEU A 185 0.68 -1.85 10.66
CA LEU A 185 0.07 -3.13 10.32
C LEU A 185 1.10 -4.16 9.83
N TYR A 186 2.26 -3.70 9.39
CA TYR A 186 3.34 -4.55 8.91
C TYR A 186 4.23 -4.96 10.08
N LEU A 187 4.56 -6.24 10.16
CA LEU A 187 5.60 -6.75 11.04
C LEU A 187 6.88 -6.97 10.21
N THR A 188 8.02 -6.59 10.78
CA THR A 188 9.32 -6.89 10.18
C THR A 188 9.52 -8.41 10.08
N SER A 189 10.18 -8.85 9.03
CA SER A 189 10.50 -10.27 8.79
C SER A 189 11.97 -10.52 9.11
N PRO A 190 12.30 -11.36 10.09
CA PRO A 190 13.68 -11.71 10.40
C PRO A 190 14.42 -12.20 9.15
N THR A 191 15.54 -11.55 8.84
CA THR A 191 16.30 -11.82 7.61
C THR A 191 17.78 -11.83 7.92
N THR A 192 18.47 -12.90 7.55
CA THR A 192 19.93 -13.04 7.74
C THR A 192 20.67 -11.91 7.01
N GLY A 193 21.43 -11.11 7.75
CA GLY A 193 22.13 -9.94 7.23
C GLY A 193 21.25 -8.67 7.15
N GLY A 194 20.05 -8.68 7.75
CA GLY A 194 19.13 -7.57 7.84
C GLY A 194 18.53 -7.43 9.23
N LEU A 195 17.23 -7.14 9.32
CA LEU A 195 16.51 -7.09 10.59
C LEU A 195 16.35 -8.51 11.15
N GLU A 196 16.59 -8.68 12.44
CA GLU A 196 16.52 -10.00 13.09
C GLU A 196 15.29 -10.16 13.98
N GLU A 197 14.58 -9.06 14.28
CA GLU A 197 13.43 -9.05 15.16
C GLU A 197 12.12 -8.87 14.39
N THR A 198 11.04 -9.43 14.93
CA THR A 198 9.68 -9.21 14.46
C THR A 198 9.03 -8.14 15.32
N VAL A 199 8.97 -6.92 14.80
CA VAL A 199 8.37 -5.74 15.46
C VAL A 199 7.47 -4.99 14.47
N PRO A 200 6.51 -4.18 14.94
CA PRO A 200 5.76 -3.30 14.05
C PRO A 200 6.70 -2.36 13.28
N LEU A 201 6.55 -2.29 11.95
CA LEU A 201 7.44 -1.51 11.09
C LEU A 201 7.48 -0.03 11.48
N CYS A 202 6.39 0.53 12.02
CA CYS A 202 6.35 1.90 12.51
C CYS A 202 7.24 2.16 13.74
N THR A 203 7.69 1.12 14.45
CA THR A 203 8.61 1.24 15.59
C THR A 203 10.07 1.07 15.19
N GLU A 204 10.32 0.52 14.00
CA GLU A 204 11.66 0.34 13.45
C GLU A 204 12.24 1.68 13.00
N ARG A 205 13.47 2.00 13.44
CA ARG A 205 14.12 3.30 13.26
C ARG A 205 15.30 3.27 12.30
N SER A 206 15.40 2.25 11.46
CA SER A 206 16.47 2.13 10.45
C SER A 206 16.43 3.23 9.38
#